data_c40a9507b4a3062780530e7247827293
#
_entry.id   c40a9507b4a3062780530e7247827293
#
_cell.length_a   1.000
_cell.length_b   1.000
_cell.length_c   1.000
_cell.angle_alpha   90.00
_cell.angle_beta   90.00
_cell.angle_gamma   90.00
#
_symmetry.space_group_name_H-M   'P 1'
#
loop_
_entity.id
_entity.type
_entity.pdbx_description
1 polymer ?
#
loop_
_entity_poly.entity_id
_entity_poly.type
_entity_poly.pdbx_seq_one_letter_code
_entity_poly.pdbx_strand_id
1 'polypeptide(L)'
;MDGQRGLLRKSQKDTEAYKKEAEAIKMEFSIPYPTTPKGKAAWNKQYGLNAYWAGKHWAKRKADADYWHALTRQAVKGLPPLTEFPVIITMYFNDNMDSINHAAIFKMIEDALKGSVIPDDSRKYVCGSEILFHDENCIKIIIKSAI
;
A
#
# COMPACT_ATOMS: atom_id res chain seq x y z
N MET A 1 -37.99 10.71 20.45
CA MET A 1 -38.24 10.20 19.10
C MET A 1 -37.32 10.80 18.05
N ASP A 2 -36.97 12.07 18.14
CA ASP A 2 -36.06 12.71 17.15
C ASP A 2 -34.62 12.15 17.19
N GLY A 3 -34.14 11.65 18.34
CA GLY A 3 -32.82 11.05 18.49
C GLY A 3 -32.63 9.73 17.74
N GLN A 4 -33.69 8.93 17.60
CA GLN A 4 -33.61 7.65 16.88
C GLN A 4 -33.58 7.84 15.37
N ARG A 5 -34.28 8.84 14.84
CA ARG A 5 -34.24 9.17 13.41
C ARG A 5 -32.87 9.71 12.98
N GLY A 6 -32.23 10.50 13.84
CA GLY A 6 -30.88 11.00 13.60
C GLY A 6 -29.82 9.91 13.60
N LEU A 7 -29.91 8.93 14.49
CA LEU A 7 -29.02 7.78 14.58
C LEU A 7 -29.15 6.87 13.36
N LEU A 8 -30.37 6.61 12.88
CA LEU A 8 -30.62 5.80 11.69
C LEU A 8 -30.06 6.45 10.42
N ARG A 9 -30.21 7.77 10.26
CA ARG A 9 -29.65 8.51 9.12
C ARG A 9 -28.13 8.48 9.10
N LYS A 10 -27.49 8.60 10.28
CA LYS A 10 -26.02 8.54 10.40
C LYS A 10 -25.50 7.16 10.06
N SER A 11 -26.15 6.09 10.52
CA SER A 11 -25.81 4.70 10.21
C SER A 11 -25.96 4.39 8.72
N GLN A 12 -27.01 4.90 8.06
CA GLN A 12 -27.20 4.73 6.62
C GLN A 12 -26.14 5.46 5.79
N LYS A 13 -25.76 6.69 6.17
CA LYS A 13 -24.68 7.45 5.54
C LYS A 13 -23.35 6.74 5.66
N ASP A 14 -23.02 6.19 6.83
CA ASP A 14 -21.79 5.44 7.06
C ASP A 14 -21.74 4.16 6.20
N THR A 15 -22.88 3.47 6.05
CA THR A 15 -23.00 2.27 5.22
C THR A 15 -22.85 2.60 3.73
N GLU A 16 -23.44 3.70 3.26
CA GLU A 16 -23.31 4.14 1.87
C GLU A 16 -21.90 4.61 1.55
N ALA A 17 -21.24 5.33 2.47
CA ALA A 17 -19.86 5.76 2.33
C ALA A 17 -18.93 4.54 2.25
N TYR A 18 -19.15 3.52 3.09
CA TYR A 18 -18.40 2.27 3.06
C TYR A 18 -18.59 1.52 1.74
N LYS A 19 -19.82 1.43 1.22
CA LYS A 19 -20.11 0.83 -0.09
C LYS A 19 -19.43 1.56 -1.22
N LYS A 20 -19.45 2.89 -1.24
CA LYS A 20 -18.77 3.72 -2.25
C LYS A 20 -17.26 3.49 -2.21
N GLU A 21 -16.68 3.42 -1.01
CA GLU A 21 -15.26 3.15 -0.85
C GLU A 21 -14.89 1.77 -1.37
N ALA A 22 -15.69 0.74 -1.05
CA ALA A 22 -15.47 -0.62 -1.54
C ALA A 22 -15.63 -0.70 -3.08
N GLU A 23 -16.61 0.00 -3.65
CA GLU A 23 -16.84 0.07 -5.11
C GLU A 23 -15.70 0.79 -5.83
N ALA A 24 -14.99 1.71 -5.16
CA ALA A 24 -13.86 2.44 -5.73
C ALA A 24 -12.56 1.62 -5.81
N ILE A 25 -12.49 0.47 -5.12
CA ILE A 25 -11.32 -0.40 -5.14
C ILE A 25 -11.18 -1.06 -6.51
N LYS A 26 -10.03 -0.86 -7.16
CA LYS A 26 -9.72 -1.41 -8.48
C LYS A 26 -8.80 -2.62 -8.41
N MET A 27 -7.99 -2.72 -7.37
CA MET A 27 -7.07 -3.82 -7.17
C MET A 27 -6.71 -3.94 -5.69
N GLU A 28 -6.54 -5.17 -5.22
CA GLU A 28 -6.06 -5.45 -3.87
C GLU A 28 -5.12 -6.65 -3.92
N PHE A 29 -3.99 -6.55 -3.25
CA PHE A 29 -3.07 -7.65 -3.07
C PHE A 29 -2.29 -7.49 -1.77
N SER A 30 -1.61 -8.56 -1.34
CA SER A 30 -0.87 -8.57 -0.08
C SER A 30 0.52 -9.14 -0.27
N ILE A 31 1.45 -8.64 0.54
CA ILE A 31 2.82 -9.18 0.65
C ILE A 31 2.99 -9.65 2.10
N PRO A 32 3.29 -10.94 2.34
CA PRO A 32 3.44 -11.45 3.70
C PRO A 32 4.70 -10.91 4.37
N TYR A 33 4.63 -10.68 5.67
CA TYR A 33 5.81 -10.42 6.50
C TYR A 33 6.62 -11.71 6.71
N PRO A 34 7.91 -11.62 7.08
CA PRO A 34 8.65 -12.77 7.58
C PRO A 34 7.91 -13.46 8.71
N THR A 35 8.02 -14.79 8.79
CA THR A 35 7.21 -15.62 9.69
C THR A 35 7.59 -15.52 11.16
N THR A 36 8.81 -15.04 11.48
CA THR A 36 9.28 -14.89 12.85
C THR A 36 9.31 -13.41 13.27
N PRO A 37 9.04 -13.09 14.55
CA PRO A 37 9.17 -11.71 15.04
C PRO A 37 10.57 -11.13 14.83
N LYS A 38 11.60 -11.93 15.02
CA LYS A 38 13.00 -11.52 14.80
C LYS A 38 13.29 -11.22 13.34
N GLY A 39 12.79 -12.04 12.42
CA GLY A 39 12.92 -11.83 10.97
C GLY A 39 12.18 -10.59 10.54
N LYS A 40 10.99 -10.35 11.07
CA LYS A 40 10.19 -9.15 10.80
C LYS A 40 10.90 -7.88 11.29
N ALA A 41 11.47 -7.90 12.49
CA ALA A 41 12.22 -6.77 13.04
C ALA A 41 13.48 -6.46 12.21
N ALA A 42 14.21 -7.47 11.78
CA ALA A 42 15.38 -7.32 10.90
C ALA A 42 15.00 -6.73 9.55
N TRP A 43 13.87 -7.16 8.99
CA TRP A 43 13.32 -6.69 7.73
C TRP A 43 12.98 -5.20 7.81
N ASN A 44 12.28 -4.79 8.87
CA ASN A 44 11.94 -3.40 9.11
C ASN A 44 13.18 -2.51 9.25
N LYS A 45 14.20 -2.98 9.97
CA LYS A 45 15.46 -2.26 10.14
C LYS A 45 16.20 -2.08 8.80
N GLN A 46 16.18 -3.08 7.94
CA GLN A 46 16.87 -3.05 6.66
C GLN A 46 16.17 -2.10 5.67
N TYR A 47 14.85 -2.08 5.64
CA TYR A 47 14.07 -1.39 4.60
C TYR A 47 13.40 -0.10 5.07
N GLY A 48 13.52 0.26 6.32
CA GLY A 48 13.01 1.54 6.83
C GLY A 48 13.72 2.73 6.19
N LEU A 49 13.01 3.86 6.10
CA LEU A 49 13.55 5.09 5.50
C LEU A 49 14.85 5.55 6.18
N ASN A 50 14.97 5.35 7.49
CA ASN A 50 16.16 5.71 8.25
C ASN A 50 17.43 5.01 7.74
N ALA A 51 17.33 3.78 7.25
CA ALA A 51 18.45 3.05 6.64
C ALA A 51 18.97 3.77 5.38
N TYR A 52 18.08 4.35 4.60
CA TYR A 52 18.43 5.12 3.40
C TYR A 52 19.04 6.48 3.74
N TRP A 53 18.49 7.17 4.73
CA TRP A 53 19.03 8.45 5.23
C TRP A 53 20.44 8.31 5.82
N ALA A 54 20.77 7.15 6.38
CA ALA A 54 22.09 6.87 6.93
C ALA A 54 23.18 6.64 5.86
N GLY A 55 22.85 6.78 4.58
CA GLY A 55 23.81 6.66 3.49
C GLY A 55 24.02 5.24 2.99
N LYS A 56 22.96 4.49 2.82
CA LYS A 56 23.02 3.13 2.30
C LYS A 56 23.66 3.10 0.92
N HIS A 57 24.65 2.21 0.73
CA HIS A 57 25.39 2.09 -0.53
C HIS A 57 24.46 1.74 -1.70
N TRP A 58 24.73 2.29 -2.88
CA TRP A 58 23.89 2.12 -4.07
C TRP A 58 23.67 0.66 -4.48
N ALA A 59 24.70 -0.21 -4.33
CA ALA A 59 24.57 -1.63 -4.64
C ALA A 59 23.57 -2.34 -3.71
N LYS A 60 23.52 -1.96 -2.43
CA LYS A 60 22.53 -2.47 -1.47
C LYS A 60 21.14 -1.95 -1.80
N ARG A 61 21.02 -0.68 -2.18
CA ARG A 61 19.74 -0.10 -2.61
C ARG A 61 19.19 -0.81 -3.82
N LYS A 62 20.05 -1.13 -4.79
CA LYS A 62 19.65 -1.90 -5.98
C LYS A 62 19.20 -3.30 -5.61
N ALA A 63 19.93 -3.99 -4.75
CA ALA A 63 19.55 -5.33 -4.27
C ALA A 63 18.21 -5.30 -3.53
N ASP A 64 17.97 -4.28 -2.69
CA ASP A 64 16.69 -4.08 -2.00
C ASP A 64 15.55 -3.87 -3.00
N ALA A 65 15.76 -3.02 -4.00
CA ALA A 65 14.77 -2.76 -5.04
C ALA A 65 14.44 -4.04 -5.81
N ASP A 66 15.46 -4.80 -6.22
CA ASP A 66 15.26 -6.07 -6.92
C ASP A 66 14.47 -7.08 -6.08
N TYR A 67 14.74 -7.14 -4.78
CA TYR A 67 14.01 -7.99 -3.84
C TYR A 67 12.52 -7.61 -3.75
N TRP A 68 12.24 -6.33 -3.52
CA TRP A 68 10.86 -5.84 -3.41
C TRP A 68 10.12 -5.91 -4.74
N HIS A 69 10.80 -5.69 -5.86
CA HIS A 69 10.22 -5.86 -7.19
C HIS A 69 9.80 -7.32 -7.42
N ALA A 70 10.65 -8.28 -7.03
CA ALA A 70 10.32 -9.70 -7.16
C ALA A 70 9.12 -10.09 -6.29
N LEU A 71 9.07 -9.64 -5.04
CA LEU A 71 7.93 -9.87 -4.14
C LEU A 71 6.63 -9.29 -4.70
N THR A 72 6.69 -8.06 -5.19
CA THR A 72 5.52 -7.36 -5.73
C THR A 72 5.01 -8.04 -7.01
N ARG A 73 5.91 -8.37 -7.92
CA ARG A 73 5.54 -9.08 -9.16
C ARG A 73 4.91 -10.42 -8.88
N GLN A 74 5.40 -11.14 -7.88
CA GLN A 74 4.80 -12.40 -7.45
C GLN A 74 3.39 -12.19 -6.90
N ALA A 75 3.19 -11.13 -6.09
CA ALA A 75 1.90 -10.83 -5.48
C ALA A 75 0.83 -10.40 -6.50
N VAL A 76 1.23 -9.76 -7.60
CA VAL A 76 0.29 -9.30 -8.64
C VAL A 76 0.19 -10.24 -9.84
N LYS A 77 0.88 -11.38 -9.79
CA LYS A 77 0.86 -12.36 -10.88
C LYS A 77 -0.57 -12.81 -11.19
N GLY A 78 -0.95 -12.68 -12.45
CA GLY A 78 -2.29 -13.04 -12.91
C GLY A 78 -3.35 -11.95 -12.74
N LEU A 79 -3.02 -10.82 -12.11
CA LEU A 79 -3.92 -9.69 -12.03
C LEU A 79 -3.82 -8.85 -13.32
N PRO A 80 -4.96 -8.42 -13.89
CA PRO A 80 -4.94 -7.62 -15.12
C PRO A 80 -4.42 -6.20 -14.86
N PRO A 81 -3.81 -5.54 -15.85
CA PRO A 81 -3.46 -4.12 -15.75
C PRO A 81 -4.68 -3.26 -15.50
N LEU A 82 -4.50 -2.17 -14.76
CA LEU A 82 -5.56 -1.18 -14.56
C LEU A 82 -5.78 -0.38 -15.84
N THR A 83 -7.01 0.06 -16.06
CA THR A 83 -7.45 0.80 -17.26
C THR A 83 -8.03 2.17 -16.95
N GLU A 84 -8.37 2.46 -15.70
CA GLU A 84 -8.97 3.72 -15.27
C GLU A 84 -8.04 4.50 -14.35
N PHE A 85 -7.81 5.76 -14.65
CA PHE A 85 -6.87 6.64 -13.95
C PHE A 85 -7.47 8.03 -13.76
N PRO A 86 -6.99 8.84 -12.77
CA PRO A 86 -5.95 8.52 -11.82
C PRO A 86 -6.40 7.60 -10.69
N VAL A 87 -5.43 7.01 -9.99
CA VAL A 87 -5.68 6.15 -8.83
C VAL A 87 -4.95 6.68 -7.60
N ILE A 88 -5.38 6.21 -6.44
CA ILE A 88 -4.70 6.41 -5.15
C ILE A 88 -4.20 5.05 -4.68
N ILE A 89 -2.93 4.97 -4.31
CA ILE A 89 -2.33 3.75 -3.75
C ILE A 89 -2.29 3.89 -2.24
N THR A 90 -2.93 2.97 -1.53
CA THR A 90 -2.91 2.89 -0.08
C THR A 90 -2.21 1.59 0.34
N MET A 91 -1.24 1.71 1.24
CA MET A 91 -0.55 0.55 1.81
C MET A 91 -0.78 0.50 3.31
N TYR A 92 -1.20 -0.66 3.78
CA TYR A 92 -1.45 -0.95 5.19
C TYR A 92 -0.31 -1.81 5.73
N PHE A 93 0.30 -1.35 6.81
CA PHE A 93 1.41 -2.03 7.50
C PHE A 93 0.99 -2.50 8.88
N ASN A 94 1.67 -3.50 9.40
CA ASN A 94 1.48 -3.98 10.77
C ASN A 94 2.84 -4.25 11.41
N ASP A 95 3.48 -3.19 11.89
CA ASP A 95 4.78 -3.23 12.54
C ASP A 95 4.92 -2.05 13.52
N ASN A 96 6.09 -1.90 14.13
CA ASN A 96 6.37 -0.87 15.12
C ASN A 96 7.07 0.36 14.54
N MET A 97 7.26 0.44 13.22
CA MET A 97 7.86 1.62 12.60
C MET A 97 6.85 2.76 12.50
N ASP A 98 7.33 4.00 12.59
CA ASP A 98 6.51 5.19 12.32
C ASP A 98 6.01 5.18 10.87
N SER A 99 4.85 5.80 10.62
CA SER A 99 4.20 5.75 9.31
C SER A 99 5.12 6.15 8.16
N ILE A 100 5.79 7.29 8.25
CA ILE A 100 6.64 7.80 7.16
C ILE A 100 7.91 6.96 6.96
N ASN A 101 8.33 6.19 7.97
CA ASN A 101 9.48 5.30 7.84
C ASN A 101 9.24 4.16 6.84
N HIS A 102 8.00 3.93 6.44
CA HIS A 102 7.61 2.97 5.39
C HIS A 102 7.76 3.53 3.98
N ALA A 103 8.13 4.81 3.81
CA ALA A 103 8.16 5.46 2.49
C ALA A 103 9.13 4.79 1.51
N ALA A 104 10.25 4.25 1.97
CA ALA A 104 11.19 3.53 1.11
C ALA A 104 10.59 2.23 0.57
N ILE A 105 9.91 1.47 1.42
CA ILE A 105 9.18 0.25 1.02
C ILE A 105 8.07 0.60 0.04
N PHE A 106 7.29 1.62 0.35
CA PHE A 106 6.22 2.12 -0.52
C PHE A 106 6.75 2.39 -1.92
N LYS A 107 7.84 3.14 -2.02
CA LYS A 107 8.46 3.51 -3.30
C LYS A 107 8.90 2.29 -4.09
N MET A 108 9.52 1.31 -3.46
CA MET A 108 9.99 0.10 -4.13
C MET A 108 8.83 -0.76 -4.64
N ILE A 109 7.74 -0.87 -3.89
CA ILE A 109 6.53 -1.58 -4.34
C ILE A 109 5.88 -0.84 -5.51
N GLU A 110 5.72 0.47 -5.42
CA GLU A 110 5.14 1.30 -6.49
C GLU A 110 5.95 1.19 -7.77
N ASP A 111 7.27 1.28 -7.68
CA ASP A 111 8.16 1.15 -8.86
C ASP A 111 7.99 -0.21 -9.56
N ALA A 112 7.70 -1.27 -8.82
CA ALA A 112 7.46 -2.59 -9.38
C ALA A 112 6.13 -2.68 -10.15
N LEU A 113 5.18 -1.82 -9.85
CA LEU A 113 3.87 -1.79 -10.52
C LEU A 113 3.93 -1.08 -11.88
N LYS A 114 4.94 -0.23 -12.09
CA LYS A 114 5.10 0.49 -13.36
C LYS A 114 5.33 -0.47 -14.51
N GLY A 115 4.62 -0.24 -15.61
CA GLY A 115 4.75 -1.05 -16.82
C GLY A 115 4.01 -2.39 -16.77
N SER A 116 3.45 -2.77 -15.62
CA SER A 116 2.67 -3.99 -15.49
C SER A 116 1.22 -3.70 -15.05
N VAL A 117 1.04 -3.12 -13.87
CA VAL A 117 -0.27 -2.78 -13.31
C VAL A 117 -0.67 -1.36 -13.68
N ILE A 118 0.26 -0.43 -13.60
CA ILE A 118 0.09 0.98 -13.98
C ILE A 118 1.10 1.34 -15.08
N PRO A 119 0.76 2.26 -16.01
CA PRO A 119 1.71 2.67 -17.06
C PRO A 119 2.92 3.42 -16.50
N ASP A 120 2.70 4.26 -15.49
CA ASP A 120 3.72 5.10 -14.87
C ASP A 120 3.20 5.59 -13.51
N ASP A 121 4.07 6.14 -12.68
CA ASP A 121 3.72 6.67 -11.36
C ASP A 121 3.53 8.20 -11.35
N SER A 122 3.55 8.85 -12.50
CA SER A 122 3.29 10.28 -12.61
C SER A 122 1.86 10.63 -12.17
N ARG A 123 1.64 11.91 -11.83
CA ARG A 123 0.37 12.42 -11.32
C ARG A 123 -0.84 12.08 -12.21
N LYS A 124 -0.62 11.91 -13.51
CA LYS A 124 -1.65 11.50 -14.46
C LYS A 124 -2.23 10.13 -14.12
N TYR A 125 -1.44 9.23 -13.57
CA TYR A 125 -1.83 7.85 -13.24
C TYR A 125 -2.00 7.62 -11.74
N VAL A 126 -1.12 8.19 -10.92
CA VAL A 126 -1.15 8.07 -9.45
C VAL A 126 -1.20 9.46 -8.84
N CYS A 127 -2.34 9.85 -8.35
CA CYS A 127 -2.54 11.20 -7.81
C CYS A 127 -2.42 11.28 -6.28
N GLY A 128 -2.26 10.17 -5.59
CA GLY A 128 -2.11 10.14 -4.14
C GLY A 128 -1.53 8.85 -3.63
N SER A 129 -0.89 8.93 -2.47
CA SER A 129 -0.25 7.82 -1.78
C SER A 129 -0.58 7.89 -0.30
N GLU A 130 -1.00 6.78 0.30
CA GLU A 130 -1.38 6.71 1.71
C GLU A 130 -0.65 5.57 2.40
N ILE A 131 -0.11 5.85 3.60
CA ILE A 131 0.51 4.86 4.48
C ILE A 131 -0.35 4.78 5.74
N LEU A 132 -0.96 3.63 5.98
CA LEU A 132 -1.84 3.38 7.10
C LEU A 132 -1.42 2.11 7.84
N PHE A 133 -2.10 1.79 8.95
CA PHE A 133 -1.85 0.59 9.75
C PHE A 133 -3.09 -0.29 9.80
N HIS A 134 -2.90 -1.60 9.99
CA HIS A 134 -3.95 -2.59 10.20
C HIS A 134 -3.44 -3.71 11.12
N ASP A 135 -4.32 -4.65 11.47
CA ASP A 135 -3.99 -5.73 12.42
C ASP A 135 -3.67 -7.07 11.75
N GLU A 136 -3.74 -7.16 10.43
CA GLU A 136 -3.38 -8.37 9.70
C GLU A 136 -1.86 -8.49 9.55
N ASN A 137 -1.34 -9.72 9.54
CA ASN A 137 0.10 -9.96 9.45
C ASN A 137 0.61 -9.98 8.00
N CYS A 138 0.33 -8.90 7.29
CA CYS A 138 0.78 -8.69 5.91
C CYS A 138 0.85 -7.21 5.60
N ILE A 139 1.56 -6.86 4.53
CA ILE A 139 1.44 -5.55 3.90
C ILE A 139 0.30 -5.67 2.90
N LYS A 140 -0.77 -4.90 3.09
CA LYS A 140 -1.93 -4.90 2.19
C LYS A 140 -1.88 -3.68 1.32
N ILE A 141 -1.93 -3.87 0.02
CA ILE A 141 -1.91 -2.80 -0.97
C ILE A 141 -3.29 -2.72 -1.61
N ILE A 142 -3.91 -1.54 -1.55
CA ILE A 142 -5.21 -1.27 -2.14
C ILE A 142 -5.05 -0.11 -3.13
N ILE A 143 -5.46 -0.32 -4.37
CA ILE A 143 -5.46 0.70 -5.41
C ILE A 143 -6.92 1.09 -5.67
N LYS A 144 -7.23 2.36 -5.44
CA LYS A 144 -8.58 2.92 -5.56
C LYS A 144 -8.67 3.89 -6.72
N SER A 145 -9.85 3.98 -7.33
CA SER A 145 -10.15 5.08 -8.25
C SER A 145 -10.17 6.41 -7.49
N ALA A 146 -9.61 7.45 -8.09
CA ALA A 146 -9.67 8.82 -7.57
C ALA A 146 -10.79 9.64 -8.19
N ILE A 147 -11.62 9.01 -9.02
CA ILE A 147 -12.75 9.66 -9.72
C ILE A 147 -14.01 9.54 -8.88
#